data_c7f92944803fcf2594a52ba262590af8
#
_entry.id   c7f92944803fcf2594a52ba262590af8
#
_cell.length_a   1.000
_cell.length_b   1.000
_cell.length_c   1.000
_cell.angle_alpha   90.00
_cell.angle_beta   90.00
_cell.angle_gamma   90.00
#
_symmetry.space_group_name_H-M   'P 1'
#
loop_
_entity.id
_entity.type
_entity.pdbx_description
1 polymer ?
#
loop_
_entity_poly.entity_id
_entity_poly.type
_entity_poly.pdbx_seq_one_letter_code
_entity_poly.pdbx_strand_id
1 'polypeptide(L)'
;MSPVENSFEVATFSPAESIIFEQIIHDLDQQKYHIADAFFSNAEAQQLRNHILKIYQQHDFHAAAIGNAQQEQIIQSIRGDRILWIDEKLSNDIEMMFFSKVNRLIQYLNQTCYMGIVESEFHYAVYGAGTFYQKHVDAFQNDDRRTLSMVSYLNDEDWQNDFGGQLTLYVPDETGQEQALDVLPLLGRLAIFNSKTIPHEVKTVQHTRYSITGWLKTRPMSLHI
;
A
#
# COMPACT_ATOMS: atom_id res chain seq x y z
N MET A 1 21.70 -37.94 18.45
CA MET A 1 21.20 -36.83 17.58
C MET A 1 19.72 -36.75 17.81
N SER A 2 19.26 -35.80 18.62
CA SER A 2 17.84 -35.57 18.84
C SER A 2 17.26 -34.83 17.60
N PRO A 3 16.06 -35.16 17.14
CA PRO A 3 15.43 -34.44 16.05
C PRO A 3 15.12 -33.03 16.52
N VAL A 4 15.55 -32.03 15.74
CA VAL A 4 15.12 -30.64 15.90
C VAL A 4 13.67 -30.61 15.43
N GLU A 5 12.73 -30.60 16.37
CA GLU A 5 11.33 -30.28 16.09
C GLU A 5 11.27 -28.83 15.59
N ASN A 6 11.19 -28.66 14.29
CA ASN A 6 10.79 -27.41 13.67
C ASN A 6 9.28 -27.24 13.89
N SER A 7 8.91 -26.77 15.07
CA SER A 7 7.53 -26.30 15.31
C SER A 7 7.34 -25.02 14.50
N PHE A 8 6.69 -25.13 13.35
CA PHE A 8 6.11 -23.97 12.69
C PHE A 8 5.01 -23.43 13.62
N GLU A 9 5.34 -22.42 14.41
CA GLU A 9 4.30 -21.71 15.17
C GLU A 9 3.33 -21.08 14.17
N VAL A 10 2.11 -21.61 14.14
CA VAL A 10 1.01 -21.00 13.38
C VAL A 10 0.66 -19.71 14.10
N ALA A 11 0.75 -18.58 13.39
CA ALA A 11 0.42 -17.29 13.98
C ALA A 11 -1.05 -17.29 14.45
N THR A 12 -1.27 -16.82 15.68
CA THR A 12 -2.60 -16.64 16.24
C THR A 12 -3.04 -15.20 16.08
N PHE A 13 -4.32 -14.99 15.75
CA PHE A 13 -4.91 -13.67 15.50
C PHE A 13 -6.01 -13.40 16.51
N SER A 14 -6.14 -12.15 16.91
CA SER A 14 -7.28 -11.74 17.74
C SER A 14 -8.59 -11.79 16.92
N PRO A 15 -9.75 -11.96 17.56
CA PRO A 15 -11.03 -11.94 16.86
C PRO A 15 -11.23 -10.66 16.02
N ALA A 16 -10.79 -9.51 16.53
CA ALA A 16 -10.91 -8.23 15.82
C ALA A 16 -10.05 -8.19 14.56
N GLU A 17 -8.80 -8.67 14.64
CA GLU A 17 -7.93 -8.78 13.44
C GLU A 17 -8.50 -9.74 12.41
N SER A 18 -8.99 -10.92 12.86
CA SER A 18 -9.56 -11.91 11.96
C SER A 18 -10.78 -11.35 11.20
N ILE A 19 -11.64 -10.58 11.85
CA ILE A 19 -12.79 -9.96 11.19
C ILE A 19 -12.33 -9.01 10.07
N ILE A 20 -11.35 -8.14 10.35
CA ILE A 20 -10.83 -7.19 9.36
C ILE A 20 -10.14 -7.93 8.20
N PHE A 21 -9.34 -8.94 8.51
CA PHE A 21 -8.60 -9.69 7.49
C PHE A 21 -9.51 -10.54 6.61
N GLU A 22 -10.55 -11.17 7.18
CA GLU A 22 -11.58 -11.89 6.40
C GLU A 22 -12.35 -10.95 5.47
N GLN A 23 -12.66 -9.73 5.92
CA GLN A 23 -13.30 -8.73 5.07
C GLN A 23 -12.39 -8.33 3.89
N ILE A 24 -11.10 -8.12 4.17
CA ILE A 24 -10.10 -7.84 3.12
C ILE A 24 -10.05 -8.98 2.12
N ILE A 25 -9.99 -10.25 2.59
CA ILE A 25 -9.95 -11.43 1.72
C ILE A 25 -11.21 -11.51 0.84
N HIS A 26 -12.37 -11.39 1.48
CA HIS A 26 -13.65 -11.45 0.77
C HIS A 26 -13.70 -10.43 -0.37
N ASP A 27 -13.37 -9.18 -0.07
CA ASP A 27 -13.47 -8.10 -1.04
C ASP A 27 -12.39 -8.19 -2.13
N LEU A 28 -11.16 -8.62 -1.78
CA LEU A 28 -10.12 -8.91 -2.77
C LEU A 28 -10.51 -10.05 -3.72
N ASP A 29 -11.22 -11.07 -3.23
CA ASP A 29 -11.73 -12.15 -4.08
C ASP A 29 -12.83 -11.65 -5.03
N GLN A 30 -13.83 -10.94 -4.50
CA GLN A 30 -15.01 -10.51 -5.24
C GLN A 30 -14.76 -9.34 -6.19
N GLN A 31 -14.08 -8.29 -5.73
CA GLN A 31 -13.95 -7.02 -6.47
C GLN A 31 -12.51 -6.57 -6.70
N LYS A 32 -11.51 -7.33 -6.20
CA LYS A 32 -10.08 -7.10 -6.38
C LYS A 32 -9.52 -5.90 -5.61
N TYR A 33 -10.29 -5.25 -4.75
CA TYR A 33 -9.86 -4.18 -3.86
C TYR A 33 -10.65 -4.19 -2.56
N HIS A 34 -10.09 -3.58 -1.51
CA HIS A 34 -10.78 -3.31 -0.24
C HIS A 34 -10.34 -1.94 0.30
N ILE A 35 -11.26 -1.21 0.89
CA ILE A 35 -11.02 0.05 1.59
C ILE A 35 -11.37 -0.18 3.06
N ALA A 36 -10.33 -0.20 3.90
CA ALA A 36 -10.51 -0.37 5.33
C ALA A 36 -10.39 0.97 6.05
N ASP A 37 -11.46 1.43 6.67
CA ASP A 37 -11.39 2.53 7.61
C ASP A 37 -10.83 2.02 8.95
N ALA A 38 -9.93 2.78 9.55
CA ALA A 38 -9.30 2.44 10.81
C ALA A 38 -8.52 1.10 10.81
N PHE A 39 -7.90 0.74 9.69
CA PHE A 39 -6.91 -0.36 9.67
C PHE A 39 -5.80 -0.10 10.70
N PHE A 40 -5.30 1.14 10.75
CA PHE A 40 -4.58 1.66 11.90
C PHE A 40 -5.57 2.38 12.82
N SER A 41 -5.49 2.17 14.13
CA SER A 41 -6.25 2.97 15.09
C SER A 41 -5.86 4.45 14.95
N ASN A 42 -6.73 5.37 15.40
CA ASN A 42 -6.43 6.80 15.37
C ASN A 42 -5.10 7.13 16.06
N ALA A 43 -4.78 6.47 17.16
CA ALA A 43 -3.52 6.68 17.87
C ALA A 43 -2.30 6.25 17.03
N GLU A 44 -2.36 5.07 16.39
CA GLU A 44 -1.31 4.58 15.51
C GLU A 44 -1.15 5.47 14.26
N ALA A 45 -2.26 5.80 13.62
CA ALA A 45 -2.27 6.67 12.44
C ALA A 45 -1.70 8.07 12.75
N GLN A 46 -2.05 8.63 13.91
CA GLN A 46 -1.53 9.92 14.35
C GLN A 46 -0.02 9.87 14.65
N GLN A 47 0.49 8.76 15.21
CA GLN A 47 1.93 8.57 15.41
C GLN A 47 2.67 8.49 14.07
N LEU A 48 2.16 7.72 13.11
CA LEU A 48 2.71 7.63 11.76
C LEU A 48 2.68 8.99 11.05
N ARG A 49 1.57 9.74 11.18
CA ARG A 49 1.45 11.09 10.63
C ARG A 49 2.50 12.04 11.22
N ASN A 50 2.62 12.09 12.54
CA ASN A 50 3.60 12.96 13.21
C ASN A 50 5.02 12.58 12.80
N HIS A 51 5.27 11.30 12.61
CA HIS A 51 6.57 10.81 12.16
C HIS A 51 6.89 11.26 10.72
N ILE A 52 6.00 11.06 9.75
CA ILE A 52 6.25 11.51 8.36
C ILE A 52 6.42 13.03 8.27
N LEU A 53 5.64 13.81 9.02
CA LEU A 53 5.80 15.26 9.06
C LEU A 53 7.19 15.68 9.56
N LYS A 54 7.70 14.98 10.59
CA LYS A 54 9.04 15.21 11.12
C LYS A 54 10.14 14.84 10.13
N ILE A 55 10.07 13.64 9.56
CA ILE A 55 11.11 13.17 8.63
C ILE A 55 11.08 13.93 7.30
N TYR A 56 9.92 14.41 6.85
CA TYR A 56 9.81 15.21 5.63
C TYR A 56 10.56 16.56 5.75
N GLN A 57 10.69 17.09 6.96
CA GLN A 57 11.48 18.29 7.23
C GLN A 57 12.99 18.03 7.37
N GLN A 58 13.39 16.80 7.66
CA GLN A 58 14.76 16.44 8.05
C GLN A 58 15.52 15.61 7.01
N HIS A 59 14.81 14.97 6.09
CA HIS A 59 15.38 14.04 5.11
C HIS A 59 15.11 14.45 3.67
N ASP A 60 16.03 14.08 2.80
CA ASP A 60 15.90 14.32 1.36
C ASP A 60 14.94 13.31 0.72
N PHE A 61 13.67 13.70 0.58
CA PHE A 61 12.73 12.98 -0.25
C PHE A 61 13.08 13.21 -1.72
N HIS A 62 13.20 12.14 -2.48
CA HIS A 62 13.52 12.20 -3.90
C HIS A 62 12.25 12.26 -4.75
N ALA A 63 12.33 12.89 -5.93
CA ALA A 63 11.26 12.79 -6.91
C ALA A 63 11.06 11.31 -7.28
N ALA A 64 9.80 10.85 -7.24
CA ALA A 64 9.51 9.47 -7.56
C ALA A 64 9.79 9.17 -9.03
N ALA A 65 10.46 8.05 -9.29
CA ALA A 65 10.75 7.58 -10.64
C ALA A 65 9.67 6.60 -11.13
N ILE A 66 9.57 6.45 -12.45
CA ILE A 66 8.72 5.47 -13.14
C ILE A 66 9.63 4.41 -13.76
N GLY A 67 9.24 3.15 -13.67
CA GLY A 67 10.01 2.03 -14.21
C GLY A 67 10.59 1.13 -13.11
N ASN A 68 11.28 0.07 -13.52
CA ASN A 68 12.03 -0.81 -12.63
C ASN A 68 13.46 -0.29 -12.45
N ALA A 69 14.18 -0.78 -11.44
CA ALA A 69 15.52 -0.35 -11.04
C ALA A 69 16.57 -0.21 -12.17
N GLN A 70 16.34 -0.78 -13.34
CA GLN A 70 17.23 -0.70 -14.51
C GLN A 70 16.79 0.33 -15.56
N GLN A 71 15.54 0.85 -15.46
CA GLN A 71 14.93 1.76 -16.42
C GLN A 71 14.14 2.89 -15.73
N GLU A 72 14.54 3.28 -14.54
CA GLU A 72 13.88 4.35 -13.80
C GLU A 72 14.05 5.70 -14.49
N GLN A 73 12.94 6.40 -14.71
CA GLN A 73 12.92 7.75 -15.27
C GLN A 73 12.05 8.67 -14.41
N ILE A 74 12.56 9.85 -14.11
CA ILE A 74 11.77 10.90 -13.44
C ILE A 74 11.01 11.66 -14.52
N ILE A 75 9.70 11.44 -14.64
CA ILE A 75 8.82 12.10 -15.59
C ILE A 75 7.73 12.85 -14.82
N GLN A 76 7.99 14.08 -14.45
CA GLN A 76 7.10 14.92 -13.66
C GLN A 76 5.73 15.18 -14.31
N SER A 77 5.61 15.06 -15.64
CA SER A 77 4.34 15.15 -16.36
C SER A 77 3.44 13.90 -16.18
N ILE A 78 3.96 12.84 -15.55
CA ILE A 78 3.22 11.59 -15.27
C ILE A 78 3.04 11.40 -13.77
N ARG A 79 4.07 11.73 -12.97
CA ARG A 79 4.12 11.51 -11.53
C ARG A 79 4.85 12.65 -10.83
N GLY A 80 4.22 13.25 -9.81
CA GLY A 80 4.76 14.45 -9.16
C GLY A 80 5.04 14.31 -7.67
N ASP A 81 4.92 13.12 -7.09
CA ASP A 81 5.22 12.90 -5.67
C ASP A 81 6.72 12.82 -5.38
N ARG A 82 7.05 13.04 -4.12
CA ARG A 82 8.37 12.79 -3.56
C ARG A 82 8.30 11.60 -2.62
N ILE A 83 9.28 10.72 -2.67
CA ILE A 83 9.30 9.48 -1.89
C ILE A 83 10.56 9.36 -1.04
N LEU A 84 10.44 8.58 0.05
CA LEU A 84 11.55 8.09 0.84
C LEU A 84 11.28 6.62 1.17
N TRP A 85 12.14 5.72 0.68
CA TRP A 85 12.03 4.29 0.95
C TRP A 85 12.24 3.97 2.42
N ILE A 86 11.49 3.02 2.95
CA ILE A 86 11.56 2.55 4.33
C ILE A 86 12.26 1.19 4.32
N ASP A 87 13.42 1.10 4.99
CA ASP A 87 14.08 -0.18 5.22
C ASP A 87 13.58 -0.77 6.54
N GLU A 88 12.81 -1.86 6.47
CA GLU A 88 12.25 -2.52 7.65
C GLU A 88 13.34 -2.89 8.67
N LYS A 89 14.55 -3.24 8.22
CA LYS A 89 15.65 -3.62 9.11
C LYS A 89 16.26 -2.46 9.88
N LEU A 90 16.07 -1.25 9.40
CA LEU A 90 16.57 -0.01 10.00
C LEU A 90 15.46 0.82 10.63
N SER A 91 14.23 0.27 10.66
CA SER A 91 13.03 0.94 11.13
C SER A 91 13.09 1.27 12.63
N ASN A 92 12.61 2.44 12.98
CA ASN A 92 12.35 2.85 14.36
C ASN A 92 11.04 2.24 14.92
N ASP A 93 10.75 2.46 16.20
CA ASP A 93 9.58 1.88 16.86
C ASP A 93 8.24 2.20 16.17
N ILE A 94 8.10 3.40 15.58
CA ILE A 94 6.87 3.81 14.89
C ILE A 94 6.72 3.08 13.56
N GLU A 95 7.81 2.96 12.80
CA GLU A 95 7.84 2.18 11.56
C GLU A 95 7.68 0.68 11.84
N MET A 96 8.30 0.18 12.92
CA MET A 96 8.13 -1.22 13.35
C MET A 96 6.68 -1.54 13.72
N MET A 97 5.92 -0.59 14.31
CA MET A 97 4.49 -0.75 14.54
C MET A 97 3.74 -0.90 13.21
N PHE A 98 4.07 -0.10 12.19
CA PHE A 98 3.51 -0.24 10.84
C PHE A 98 3.80 -1.62 10.24
N PHE A 99 5.07 -2.02 10.21
CA PHE A 99 5.48 -3.32 9.66
C PHE A 99 4.89 -4.49 10.45
N SER A 100 4.81 -4.41 11.76
CA SER A 100 4.18 -5.46 12.58
C SER A 100 2.75 -5.73 12.12
N LYS A 101 1.96 -4.68 11.88
CA LYS A 101 0.57 -4.82 11.44
C LYS A 101 0.44 -5.35 10.01
N VAL A 102 1.28 -4.88 9.12
CA VAL A 102 1.36 -5.38 7.73
C VAL A 102 1.79 -6.85 7.70
N ASN A 103 2.81 -7.22 8.47
CA ASN A 103 3.31 -8.59 8.54
C ASN A 103 2.27 -9.57 9.10
N ARG A 104 1.42 -9.13 10.04
CA ARG A 104 0.29 -9.92 10.52
C ARG A 104 -0.75 -10.16 9.42
N LEU A 105 -1.07 -9.15 8.63
CA LEU A 105 -1.93 -9.33 7.45
C LEU A 105 -1.29 -10.29 6.44
N ILE A 106 0.00 -10.16 6.13
CA ILE A 106 0.73 -11.06 5.23
C ILE A 106 0.66 -12.51 5.73
N GLN A 107 0.90 -12.72 7.02
CA GLN A 107 0.81 -14.05 7.64
C GLN A 107 -0.60 -14.63 7.48
N TYR A 108 -1.63 -13.83 7.73
CA TYR A 108 -3.02 -14.26 7.59
C TYR A 108 -3.34 -14.63 6.12
N LEU A 109 -2.99 -13.78 5.17
CA LEU A 109 -3.17 -14.05 3.73
C LEU A 109 -2.45 -15.31 3.27
N ASN A 110 -1.23 -15.54 3.77
CA ASN A 110 -0.47 -16.74 3.43
C ASN A 110 -1.06 -18.02 4.07
N GLN A 111 -1.58 -17.93 5.30
CA GLN A 111 -2.15 -19.09 6.00
C GLN A 111 -3.53 -19.48 5.46
N THR A 112 -4.37 -18.50 5.12
CA THR A 112 -5.77 -18.73 4.71
C THR A 112 -5.95 -18.84 3.21
N CYS A 113 -5.24 -18.02 2.43
CA CYS A 113 -5.40 -17.94 0.97
C CYS A 113 -4.22 -18.51 0.19
N TYR A 114 -3.16 -18.98 0.87
CA TYR A 114 -1.95 -19.53 0.23
C TYR A 114 -1.34 -18.55 -0.81
N MET A 115 -1.39 -17.25 -0.54
CA MET A 115 -0.96 -16.23 -1.51
C MET A 115 0.53 -16.27 -1.83
N GLY A 116 1.37 -16.87 -0.96
CA GLY A 116 2.81 -17.01 -1.20
C GLY A 116 3.56 -15.67 -1.19
N ILE A 117 3.09 -14.70 -0.41
CA ILE A 117 3.75 -13.41 -0.22
C ILE A 117 5.03 -13.65 0.58
N VAL A 118 6.17 -13.24 0.05
CA VAL A 118 7.51 -13.48 0.64
C VAL A 118 8.28 -12.20 0.89
N GLU A 119 7.82 -11.08 0.34
CA GLU A 119 8.50 -9.79 0.41
C GLU A 119 7.47 -8.67 0.43
N SER A 120 7.80 -7.58 1.09
CA SER A 120 7.07 -6.31 0.98
C SER A 120 8.07 -5.17 0.80
N GLU A 121 7.65 -4.11 0.12
CA GLU A 121 8.41 -2.89 -0.03
C GLU A 121 7.51 -1.69 0.18
N PHE A 122 7.94 -0.73 1.01
CA PHE A 122 7.17 0.45 1.35
C PHE A 122 8.01 1.71 1.28
N HIS A 123 7.36 2.81 0.96
CA HIS A 123 7.95 4.15 0.97
C HIS A 123 6.94 5.16 1.50
N TYR A 124 7.44 6.21 2.12
CA TYR A 124 6.66 7.42 2.34
C TYR A 124 6.45 8.11 1.00
N ALA A 125 5.24 8.59 0.75
CA ALA A 125 4.89 9.37 -0.44
C ALA A 125 4.27 10.71 -0.03
N VAL A 126 4.81 11.80 -0.58
CA VAL A 126 4.34 13.16 -0.33
C VAL A 126 4.00 13.81 -1.66
N TYR A 127 2.73 14.12 -1.83
CA TYR A 127 2.22 14.89 -2.97
C TYR A 127 2.04 16.34 -2.55
N GLY A 128 2.84 17.25 -3.11
CA GLY A 128 2.66 18.69 -2.92
C GLY A 128 1.49 19.24 -3.76
N ALA A 129 1.01 20.44 -3.42
CA ALA A 129 -0.05 21.08 -4.20
C ALA A 129 0.29 21.17 -5.70
N GLY A 130 -0.67 20.85 -6.55
CA GLY A 130 -0.52 20.81 -8.01
C GLY A 130 0.05 19.51 -8.57
N THR A 131 0.49 18.56 -7.73
CA THR A 131 1.01 17.27 -8.18
C THR A 131 -0.07 16.21 -8.29
N PHE A 132 0.22 15.14 -9.04
CA PHE A 132 -0.71 14.05 -9.34
C PHE A 132 0.07 12.80 -9.74
N TYR A 133 -0.62 11.70 -9.98
CA TYR A 133 -0.06 10.53 -10.65
C TYR A 133 -1.08 10.02 -11.67
N GLN A 134 -0.70 9.97 -12.95
CA GLN A 134 -1.58 9.54 -14.02
C GLN A 134 -2.02 8.09 -13.88
N LYS A 135 -3.10 7.72 -14.54
CA LYS A 135 -3.66 6.36 -14.57
C LYS A 135 -2.61 5.35 -15.02
N HIS A 136 -2.39 4.33 -14.19
CA HIS A 136 -1.42 3.25 -14.40
C HIS A 136 -1.84 1.97 -13.66
N VAL A 137 -1.09 0.90 -13.85
CA VAL A 137 -1.09 -0.32 -13.02
C VAL A 137 0.29 -0.49 -12.41
N ASP A 138 0.36 -1.08 -11.21
CA ASP A 138 1.60 -1.17 -10.44
C ASP A 138 2.52 -2.33 -10.85
N ALA A 139 1.95 -3.36 -11.50
CA ALA A 139 2.75 -4.48 -11.99
C ALA A 139 3.44 -4.12 -13.31
N PHE A 140 4.74 -4.37 -13.37
CA PHE A 140 5.51 -4.20 -14.59
C PHE A 140 5.34 -5.41 -15.53
N GLN A 141 5.41 -5.19 -16.84
CA GLN A 141 5.36 -6.28 -17.83
C GLN A 141 6.48 -7.32 -17.64
N ASN A 142 7.62 -6.90 -17.10
CA ASN A 142 8.81 -7.73 -16.91
C ASN A 142 9.05 -8.17 -15.45
N ASP A 143 8.25 -7.70 -14.49
CA ASP A 143 8.30 -8.12 -13.08
C ASP A 143 6.87 -8.17 -12.52
N ASP A 144 6.34 -9.37 -12.46
CA ASP A 144 4.97 -9.65 -12.02
C ASP A 144 4.86 -9.97 -10.52
N ARG A 145 5.92 -9.77 -9.74
CA ARG A 145 5.96 -10.13 -8.33
C ARG A 145 5.00 -9.30 -7.47
N ARG A 146 4.73 -8.03 -7.82
CA ARG A 146 3.76 -7.19 -7.12
C ARG A 146 2.36 -7.77 -7.27
N THR A 147 1.83 -8.28 -6.18
CA THR A 147 0.52 -8.95 -6.15
C THR A 147 -0.56 -8.04 -5.59
N LEU A 148 -0.26 -7.36 -4.49
CA LEU A 148 -1.17 -6.39 -3.85
C LEU A 148 -0.46 -5.06 -3.66
N SER A 149 -1.15 -3.98 -4.02
CA SER A 149 -0.78 -2.61 -3.71
C SER A 149 -1.46 -2.19 -2.42
N MET A 150 -0.76 -1.47 -1.56
CA MET A 150 -1.26 -0.96 -0.29
C MET A 150 -0.96 0.54 -0.20
N VAL A 151 -1.97 1.32 0.19
CA VAL A 151 -1.83 2.76 0.43
C VAL A 151 -2.46 3.09 1.78
N SER A 152 -1.61 3.41 2.76
CA SER A 152 -2.04 3.83 4.11
C SER A 152 -1.98 5.35 4.20
N TYR A 153 -3.12 5.99 4.44
CA TYR A 153 -3.25 7.44 4.42
C TYR A 153 -2.95 8.06 5.78
N LEU A 154 -2.24 9.18 5.75
CA LEU A 154 -1.75 9.89 6.93
C LEU A 154 -2.14 11.39 6.91
N ASN A 155 -3.28 11.72 6.32
CA ASN A 155 -3.78 13.09 6.27
C ASN A 155 -4.72 13.37 7.45
N ASP A 156 -5.30 14.57 7.49
CA ASP A 156 -6.24 14.91 8.55
C ASP A 156 -7.57 14.15 8.37
N GLU A 157 -8.32 13.97 9.46
CA GLU A 157 -9.61 13.26 9.46
C GLU A 157 -10.68 14.04 8.68
N ASP A 158 -10.51 15.36 8.56
CA ASP A 158 -11.42 16.29 7.89
C ASP A 158 -11.04 16.56 6.44
N TRP A 159 -10.24 15.68 5.80
CA TRP A 159 -9.88 15.82 4.39
C TRP A 159 -11.13 15.90 3.50
N GLN A 160 -11.23 16.97 2.71
CA GLN A 160 -12.39 17.27 1.89
C GLN A 160 -12.15 16.95 0.40
N ASN A 161 -13.23 16.83 -0.36
CA ASN A 161 -13.13 16.49 -1.78
C ASN A 161 -12.38 17.54 -2.60
N ASP A 162 -12.54 18.82 -2.27
CA ASP A 162 -11.89 19.95 -2.94
C ASP A 162 -10.37 20.06 -2.65
N PHE A 163 -9.89 19.36 -1.63
CA PHE A 163 -8.44 19.23 -1.39
C PHE A 163 -7.75 18.35 -2.43
N GLY A 164 -8.51 17.61 -3.23
CA GLY A 164 -7.98 16.71 -4.26
C GLY A 164 -7.27 15.50 -3.66
N GLY A 165 -6.40 14.87 -4.45
CA GLY A 165 -5.55 13.78 -3.99
C GLY A 165 -6.28 12.46 -3.74
N GLN A 166 -7.53 12.31 -4.18
CA GLN A 166 -8.21 11.03 -4.17
C GLN A 166 -7.39 9.99 -4.94
N LEU A 167 -7.32 8.79 -4.41
CA LEU A 167 -6.95 7.64 -5.20
C LEU A 167 -8.19 7.20 -5.97
N THR A 168 -8.15 7.28 -7.28
CA THR A 168 -9.23 6.78 -8.14
C THR A 168 -8.88 5.37 -8.60
N LEU A 169 -9.67 4.38 -8.19
CA LEU A 169 -9.61 3.02 -8.69
C LEU A 169 -10.56 2.88 -9.89
N TYR A 170 -10.10 2.27 -10.95
CA TYR A 170 -10.90 1.99 -12.14
C TYR A 170 -11.33 0.53 -12.11
N VAL A 171 -12.58 0.30 -11.72
CA VAL A 171 -13.13 -1.03 -11.46
C VAL A 171 -14.29 -1.33 -12.40
N PRO A 172 -14.56 -2.60 -12.77
CA PRO A 172 -15.75 -2.92 -13.57
C PRO A 172 -17.02 -2.72 -12.73
N ASP A 173 -18.06 -2.18 -13.37
CA ASP A 173 -19.43 -2.20 -12.83
C ASP A 173 -20.11 -3.56 -13.08
N GLU A 174 -21.39 -3.69 -12.71
CA GLU A 174 -22.17 -4.93 -12.90
C GLU A 174 -22.30 -5.34 -14.38
N THR A 175 -22.11 -4.43 -15.33
CA THR A 175 -22.13 -4.70 -16.76
C THR A 175 -20.75 -5.01 -17.35
N GLY A 176 -19.69 -4.92 -16.53
CA GLY A 176 -18.30 -5.06 -16.92
C GLY A 176 -17.69 -3.79 -17.53
N GLN A 177 -18.41 -2.65 -17.49
CA GLN A 177 -17.87 -1.37 -17.93
C GLN A 177 -17.00 -0.75 -16.82
N GLU A 178 -15.90 -0.11 -17.21
CA GLU A 178 -15.02 0.58 -16.28
C GLU A 178 -15.73 1.79 -15.65
N GLN A 179 -15.75 1.85 -14.33
CA GLN A 179 -16.20 2.98 -13.54
C GLN A 179 -15.08 3.47 -12.59
N ALA A 180 -15.10 4.78 -12.31
CA ALA A 180 -14.16 5.40 -11.40
C ALA A 180 -14.70 5.40 -9.96
N LEU A 181 -13.92 4.85 -9.03
CA LEU A 181 -14.18 4.87 -7.59
C LEU A 181 -13.15 5.76 -6.89
N ASP A 182 -13.59 6.89 -6.36
CA ASP A 182 -12.74 7.82 -5.63
C ASP A 182 -12.62 7.44 -4.16
N VAL A 183 -11.39 7.27 -3.71
CA VAL A 183 -11.04 7.00 -2.32
C VAL A 183 -10.41 8.24 -1.69
N LEU A 184 -11.11 8.86 -0.73
CA LEU A 184 -10.55 9.98 0.04
C LEU A 184 -9.41 9.50 0.93
N PRO A 185 -8.29 10.26 0.98
CA PRO A 185 -7.10 9.87 1.72
C PRO A 185 -7.20 10.22 3.23
N LEU A 186 -8.21 9.69 3.92
CA LEU A 186 -8.47 9.97 5.35
C LEU A 186 -7.44 9.31 6.25
N LEU A 187 -7.18 9.90 7.42
CA LEU A 187 -6.27 9.38 8.42
C LEU A 187 -6.63 7.93 8.83
N GLY A 188 -5.64 7.05 8.82
CA GLY A 188 -5.79 5.64 9.23
C GLY A 188 -6.51 4.74 8.23
N ARG A 189 -7.04 5.28 7.12
CA ARG A 189 -7.63 4.50 6.04
C ARG A 189 -6.54 3.74 5.27
N LEU A 190 -6.83 2.49 4.92
CA LEU A 190 -6.05 1.66 4.02
C LEU A 190 -6.82 1.42 2.73
N ALA A 191 -6.19 1.64 1.59
CA ALA A 191 -6.62 1.05 0.32
C ALA A 191 -5.69 -0.11 -0.02
N ILE A 192 -6.25 -1.29 -0.28
CA ILE A 192 -5.52 -2.47 -0.73
C ILE A 192 -6.19 -3.02 -1.99
N PHE A 193 -5.41 -3.31 -3.03
CA PHE A 193 -5.96 -3.73 -4.31
C PHE A 193 -4.96 -4.57 -5.12
N ASN A 194 -5.49 -5.30 -6.09
CA ASN A 194 -4.68 -6.13 -6.98
C ASN A 194 -3.78 -5.26 -7.87
N SER A 195 -2.47 -5.40 -7.73
CA SER A 195 -1.47 -4.59 -8.45
C SER A 195 -1.48 -4.78 -9.97
N LYS A 196 -1.99 -5.93 -10.46
CA LYS A 196 -1.94 -6.31 -11.87
C LYS A 196 -3.19 -5.91 -12.65
N THR A 197 -4.33 -5.82 -11.97
CA THR A 197 -5.63 -5.73 -12.63
C THR A 197 -6.41 -4.46 -12.35
N ILE A 198 -6.02 -3.68 -11.34
CA ILE A 198 -6.72 -2.43 -10.98
C ILE A 198 -5.92 -1.23 -11.49
N PRO A 199 -6.33 -0.61 -12.61
CA PRO A 199 -5.79 0.68 -13.00
C PRO A 199 -6.20 1.73 -11.99
N HIS A 200 -5.30 2.64 -11.69
CA HIS A 200 -5.56 3.68 -10.69
C HIS A 200 -4.75 4.94 -10.96
N GLU A 201 -5.18 6.04 -10.37
CA GLU A 201 -4.51 7.34 -10.44
C GLU A 201 -4.58 8.07 -9.10
N VAL A 202 -3.71 9.05 -8.89
CA VAL A 202 -3.89 10.05 -7.84
C VAL A 202 -4.30 11.36 -8.51
N LYS A 203 -5.50 11.84 -8.19
CA LYS A 203 -6.01 13.13 -8.68
C LYS A 203 -5.14 14.27 -8.22
N THR A 204 -5.14 15.37 -8.99
CA THR A 204 -4.38 16.57 -8.63
C THR A 204 -4.68 17.01 -7.20
N VAL A 205 -3.62 17.16 -6.43
CA VAL A 205 -3.66 17.53 -5.02
C VAL A 205 -3.70 19.06 -4.91
N GLN A 206 -4.57 19.59 -4.07
CA GLN A 206 -4.62 21.02 -3.73
C GLN A 206 -3.93 21.31 -2.39
N HIS A 207 -3.95 20.33 -1.47
CA HIS A 207 -3.29 20.37 -0.17
C HIS A 207 -2.29 19.23 -0.04
N THR A 208 -1.15 19.42 0.61
CA THR A 208 -0.11 18.38 0.72
C THR A 208 -0.68 17.08 1.30
N ARG A 209 -0.54 16.00 0.55
CA ARG A 209 -1.06 14.65 0.86
C ARG A 209 0.07 13.73 1.27
N TYR A 210 -0.11 13.02 2.36
CA TYR A 210 0.85 12.10 2.96
C TYR A 210 0.30 10.67 2.97
N SER A 211 1.14 9.70 2.62
CA SER A 211 0.82 8.28 2.71
C SER A 211 2.08 7.42 2.89
N ILE A 212 1.89 6.19 3.38
CA ILE A 212 2.84 5.10 3.19
C ILE A 212 2.25 4.23 2.09
N THR A 213 3.01 4.04 1.02
CA THR A 213 2.59 3.29 -0.17
C THR A 213 3.58 2.17 -0.42
N GLY A 214 3.09 1.00 -0.84
CA GLY A 214 3.97 -0.12 -1.11
C GLY A 214 3.26 -1.32 -1.70
N TRP A 215 4.00 -2.42 -1.80
CA TRP A 215 3.55 -3.61 -2.48
C TRP A 215 3.90 -4.88 -1.69
N LEU A 216 2.95 -5.82 -1.69
CA LEU A 216 3.18 -7.18 -1.24
C LEU A 216 3.56 -8.02 -2.47
N LYS A 217 4.67 -8.77 -2.36
CA LYS A 217 5.30 -9.42 -3.50
C LYS A 217 5.41 -10.93 -3.29
N THR A 218 5.09 -11.68 -4.32
CA THR A 218 5.30 -13.13 -4.38
C THR A 218 6.67 -13.46 -4.97
N ARG A 219 7.06 -14.73 -4.93
CA ARG A 219 8.26 -15.18 -5.67
C ARG A 219 8.03 -14.99 -7.18
N PRO A 220 9.08 -14.70 -7.94
CA PRO A 220 8.97 -14.70 -9.40
C PRO A 220 8.51 -16.10 -9.86
N MET A 221 7.58 -16.13 -10.82
CA MET A 221 7.27 -17.39 -11.49
C MET A 221 8.45 -17.74 -12.41
N SER A 222 9.44 -18.44 -11.89
CA SER A 222 10.45 -19.08 -12.72
C SER A 222 9.82 -20.29 -13.39
N LEU A 223 9.45 -20.15 -14.64
CA LEU A 223 9.24 -21.32 -15.51
C LEU A 223 10.62 -21.97 -15.70
N HIS A 224 10.94 -22.96 -14.86
CA HIS A 224 11.97 -23.92 -15.20
C HIS A 224 11.37 -24.86 -16.27
N ILE A 225 11.63 -24.54 -17.52
CA ILE A 225 11.44 -25.45 -18.64
C ILE A 225 12.73 -26.27 -18.78
#